data_6c68dc7053b4090ac72d159d4589bbfb
#
_entry.id   6c68dc7053b4090ac72d159d4589bbfb
#
_cell.length_a   1.000
_cell.length_b   1.000
_cell.length_c   1.000
_cell.angle_alpha   90.00
_cell.angle_beta   90.00
_cell.angle_gamma   90.00
#
_symmetry.space_group_name_H-M   'P 1'
#
loop_
_entity.id
_entity.type
_entity.pdbx_description
1 polymer ?
#
loop_
_entity_poly.entity_id
_entity_poly.type
_entity_poly.pdbx_seq_one_letter_code
_entity_poly.pdbx_strand_id
1 'polypeptide(L)' 'MFKVLVLNDDFTPMEFVVDVLMKVFTKTEDEATRIMLKIHTEGMAICGIYPYEIAETKMNQVLKLAKEAQHPLQSIIEKI' A
#
# COMPACT_ATOMS: atom_id res chain seq x y z
N MET A 1 3.64 17.68 2.61
CA MET A 1 2.91 16.40 2.68
C MET A 1 3.53 15.40 1.71
N PHE A 2 3.41 14.13 2.03
CA PHE A 2 3.98 13.04 1.25
C PHE A 2 2.90 12.02 0.94
N LYS A 3 2.89 11.50 -0.28
CA LYS A 3 1.99 10.43 -0.66
C LYS A 3 2.70 9.09 -0.47
N VAL A 4 1.96 8.13 0.07
CA VAL A 4 2.42 6.75 0.22
C VAL A 4 1.81 5.97 -0.93
N LEU A 5 2.66 5.35 -1.74
CA LEU A 5 2.24 4.55 -2.88
C LEU A 5 2.52 3.08 -2.61
N VAL A 6 1.68 2.23 -3.16
CA VAL A 6 1.91 0.78 -3.19
C VAL A 6 2.04 0.38 -4.65
N LEU A 7 3.04 -0.43 -4.95
CA LEU A 7 3.38 -0.84 -6.31
C LEU A 7 2.91 -2.25 -6.58
N ASN A 8 2.45 -2.46 -7.82
CA ASN A 8 2.04 -3.79 -8.27
C ASN A 8 3.25 -4.71 -8.43
N ASP A 9 3.04 -5.99 -8.20
CA ASP A 9 3.97 -7.06 -8.55
C ASP A 9 3.14 -8.29 -8.91
N ASP A 10 3.79 -9.28 -9.56
CA ASP A 10 3.09 -10.44 -10.09
C ASP A 10 2.90 -11.57 -9.07
N PHE A 11 3.46 -11.43 -7.87
CA PHE A 11 3.52 -12.52 -6.90
C PHE A 11 2.69 -12.30 -5.64
N THR A 12 2.41 -11.06 -5.27
CA THR A 12 1.63 -10.76 -4.07
C THR A 12 0.14 -10.98 -4.36
N PRO A 13 -0.56 -11.81 -3.56
CA PRO A 13 -1.99 -12.03 -3.77
C PRO A 13 -2.79 -10.74 -3.60
N MET A 14 -3.82 -10.57 -4.43
CA MET A 14 -4.71 -9.40 -4.35
C MET A 14 -5.37 -9.26 -2.99
N GLU A 15 -5.80 -10.37 -2.40
CA GLU A 15 -6.43 -10.37 -1.07
C GLU A 15 -5.48 -9.88 0.02
N PHE A 16 -4.17 -10.14 -0.12
CA PHE A 16 -3.18 -9.63 0.81
C PHE A 16 -3.06 -8.11 0.69
N VAL A 17 -3.08 -7.59 -0.53
CA VAL A 17 -3.02 -6.14 -0.78
C VAL A 17 -4.24 -5.45 -0.15
N VAL A 18 -5.43 -6.01 -0.34
CA VAL A 18 -6.65 -5.48 0.27
C VAL A 18 -6.52 -5.45 1.79
N ASP A 19 -6.03 -6.53 2.38
CA ASP A 19 -5.86 -6.63 3.83
C ASP A 19 -4.87 -5.58 4.37
N VAL A 20 -3.75 -5.39 3.69
CA VAL A 20 -2.75 -4.37 4.04
C VAL A 20 -3.36 -2.97 3.99
N LEU A 21 -4.14 -2.68 2.94
CA LEU A 21 -4.78 -1.38 2.79
C LEU A 21 -5.77 -1.11 3.92
N MET A 22 -6.51 -2.13 4.34
CA MET A 22 -7.43 -2.01 5.46
C MET A 22 -6.70 -1.79 6.78
N LYS A 23 -5.64 -2.56 7.02
CA LYS A 23 -4.89 -2.53 8.30
C LYS A 23 -4.00 -1.29 8.45
N VAL A 24 -3.25 -0.95 7.41
CA VAL A 24 -2.27 0.13 7.49
C VAL A 24 -2.91 1.50 7.22
N PHE A 25 -3.80 1.57 6.23
CA PHE A 25 -4.38 2.85 5.79
C PHE A 25 -5.81 3.04 6.25
N THR A 26 -6.31 2.16 7.10
CA THR A 26 -7.66 2.21 7.68
C THR A 26 -8.77 2.38 6.63
N LYS A 27 -8.59 1.75 5.48
CA LYS A 27 -9.60 1.77 4.42
C LYS A 27 -10.71 0.77 4.71
N THR A 28 -11.91 1.08 4.23
CA THR A 28 -12.98 0.08 4.22
C THR A 28 -12.64 -0.99 3.18
N GLU A 29 -13.31 -2.14 3.25
CA GLU A 29 -13.09 -3.19 2.26
C GLU A 29 -13.36 -2.71 0.84
N ASP A 30 -14.43 -1.94 0.63
CA ASP A 30 -14.77 -1.39 -0.69
C ASP A 30 -13.68 -0.44 -1.20
N GLU A 31 -13.21 0.47 -0.35
CA GLU A 31 -12.14 1.39 -0.70
C GLU A 31 -10.84 0.65 -1.01
N ALA A 32 -10.49 -0.32 -0.16
CA ALA A 32 -9.28 -1.11 -0.32
C ALA A 32 -9.32 -1.91 -1.62
N THR A 33 -10.47 -2.49 -1.95
CA THR A 33 -10.64 -3.23 -3.19
C THR A 33 -10.46 -2.33 -4.41
N ARG A 34 -11.01 -1.13 -4.39
CA ARG A 34 -10.84 -0.16 -5.49
C ARG A 34 -9.39 0.25 -5.67
N ILE A 35 -8.70 0.51 -4.56
CA ILE A 35 -7.28 0.89 -4.61
C ILE A 35 -6.44 -0.29 -5.12
N MET A 36 -6.73 -1.51 -4.66
CA MET A 36 -6.05 -2.71 -5.12
C MET A 36 -6.20 -2.90 -6.63
N LEU A 37 -7.42 -2.72 -7.16
CA LEU A 37 -7.65 -2.83 -8.60
C LEU A 37 -6.88 -1.76 -9.37
N LYS A 38 -6.79 -0.56 -8.83
CA LYS A 38 -6.01 0.51 -9.44
C LYS A 38 -4.52 0.16 -9.46
N ILE A 39 -3.99 -0.38 -8.37
CA ILE A 39 -2.61 -0.86 -8.32
C ILE A 39 -2.39 -1.92 -9.41
N HIS A 40 -3.30 -2.87 -9.51
CA HIS A 40 -3.20 -3.98 -10.46
C HIS A 40 -3.24 -3.50 -11.91
N THR A 41 -4.09 -2.55 -12.23
CA THR A 41 -4.29 -2.10 -13.61
C THR A 41 -3.36 -0.96 -14.02
N GLU A 42 -2.94 -0.10 -13.10
CA GLU A 42 -2.12 1.08 -13.41
C GLU A 42 -0.68 0.95 -12.92
N GLY A 43 -0.35 -0.10 -12.20
CA GLY A 43 1.00 -0.36 -11.73
C GLY A 43 1.31 0.20 -10.34
N MET A 44 0.59 1.21 -9.89
CA MET A 44 0.73 1.79 -8.55
C MET A 44 -0.49 2.65 -8.23
N ALA A 45 -0.70 2.92 -6.95
CA ALA A 45 -1.73 3.85 -6.52
C ALA A 45 -1.34 4.54 -5.21
N ILE A 46 -1.87 5.74 -5.02
CA ILE A 46 -1.71 6.49 -3.77
C ILE A 46 -2.67 5.88 -2.75
N CYS A 47 -2.13 5.49 -1.59
CA CYS A 47 -2.91 4.89 -0.51
C CYS A 47 -3.23 5.88 0.60
N GLY A 48 -2.46 6.95 0.72
CA GLY A 48 -2.70 8.00 1.69
C GLY A 48 -1.69 9.12 1.55
N ILE A 49 -2.00 10.26 2.17
CA ILE A 49 -1.16 11.46 2.13
C ILE A 49 -0.97 11.93 3.56
N TYR A 50 0.29 12.10 3.99
CA TYR A 50 0.64 12.36 5.38
C TYR A 50 1.87 13.25 5.50
N PRO A 51 2.12 13.86 6.67
CA PRO A 51 3.44 14.42 6.98
C PRO A 51 4.51 13.34 6.87
N TYR A 52 5.74 13.73 6.62
CA TYR A 52 6.83 12.80 6.31
C TYR A 52 6.96 11.63 7.30
N GLU A 53 6.97 11.93 8.60
CA GLU A 53 7.18 10.88 9.62
C GLU A 53 6.08 9.84 9.61
N ILE A 54 4.84 10.28 9.41
CA ILE A 54 3.70 9.36 9.35
C ILE A 54 3.74 8.57 8.04
N ALA A 55 4.05 9.23 6.93
CA ALA A 55 4.17 8.56 5.64
C ALA A 55 5.24 7.46 5.68
N GLU A 56 6.40 7.76 6.27
CA GLU A 56 7.48 6.79 6.43
C GLU A 56 7.04 5.60 7.29
N THR A 57 6.34 5.86 8.39
CA THR A 57 5.81 4.81 9.25
C THR A 57 4.83 3.92 8.50
N LYS A 58 3.91 4.51 7.72
CA LYS A 58 2.95 3.74 6.92
C LYS A 58 3.67 2.86 5.89
N MET A 59 4.61 3.43 5.17
CA MET A 59 5.41 2.68 4.20
C MET A 59 6.11 1.50 4.86
N ASN A 60 6.76 1.73 6.00
CA ASN A 60 7.48 0.68 6.71
C ASN A 60 6.54 -0.40 7.23
N GLN A 61 5.32 -0.06 7.63
CA GLN A 61 4.32 -1.04 8.04
C GLN A 61 3.93 -1.95 6.88
N VAL A 62 3.75 -1.40 5.68
CA VAL A 62 3.46 -2.20 4.49
C VAL A 62 4.60 -3.18 4.22
N LEU A 63 5.84 -2.67 4.21
CA LEU A 63 7.01 -3.48 3.91
C LEU A 63 7.22 -4.58 4.96
N LYS A 64 6.96 -4.28 6.22
CA LYS A 64 7.08 -5.25 7.31
C LYS A 64 6.06 -6.38 7.15
N LEU A 65 4.79 -6.04 6.91
CA LEU A 65 3.74 -7.05 6.73
C LEU A 65 4.04 -7.94 5.51
N ALA A 66 4.49 -7.32 4.41
CA ALA A 66 4.85 -8.06 3.21
C ALA A 66 6.00 -9.02 3.47
N LYS A 67 7.04 -8.56 4.17
CA LYS A 67 8.21 -9.38 4.49
C LYS A 67 7.81 -10.56 5.39
N GLU A 68 7.00 -10.32 6.40
CA GLU A 68 6.53 -11.36 7.32
C GLU A 68 5.71 -12.42 6.59
N ALA A 69 4.93 -12.02 5.59
CA ALA A 69 4.14 -12.92 4.77
C ALA A 69 4.92 -13.48 3.56
N GLN A 70 6.18 -13.09 3.41
CA GLN A 70 7.06 -13.52 2.31
C GLN A 70 6.52 -13.13 0.93
N HIS A 71 5.97 -11.91 0.84
CA HIS A 71 5.52 -11.33 -0.43
C HIS A 71 6.45 -10.19 -0.85
N PRO A 72 6.71 -10.01 -2.16
CA PRO A 72 7.60 -8.96 -2.64
C PRO A 72 6.92 -7.59 -2.80
N LEU A 73 5.79 -7.37 -2.16
CA LEU A 73 5.06 -6.10 -2.24
C LEU A 73 5.95 -4.92 -1.85
N GLN A 74 5.94 -3.87 -2.66
CA GLN A 74 6.74 -2.68 -2.43
C GLN A 74 5.86 -1.47 -2.16
N SER A 75 6.39 -0.55 -1.37
CA SER A 75 5.77 0.74 -1.09
C SER A 75 6.85 1.80 -1.06
N ILE A 76 6.52 2.97 -1.59
CA ILE A 76 7.42 4.13 -1.62
C ILE A 76 6.67 5.36 -1.15
N ILE A 77 7.41 6.41 -0.79
CA ILE A 77 6.82 7.71 -0.49
C ILE A 77 7.36 8.73 -1.49
N GLU A 78 6.53 9.69 -1.85
CA GLU A 78 6.90 10.78 -2.75
C GLU A 78 6.38 12.10 -2.19
N LYS A 79 7.22 13.13 -2.26
CA LYS A 79 6.81 14.46 -1.85
C LYS A 79 5.82 15.05 -2.86
N ILE A 80 4.80 15.67 -2.35
CA ILE A 80 3.83 16.39 -3.18
C ILE A 80 4.42 17.72 -3.65
#